data_a9a548ffe410aacad8727d2c4d68bf80
#
_entry.id   a9a548ffe410aacad8727d2c4d68bf80
#
_cell.length_a   1.000
_cell.length_b   1.000
_cell.length_c   1.000
_cell.angle_alpha   90.00
_cell.angle_beta   90.00
_cell.angle_gamma   90.00
#
_symmetry.space_group_name_H-M   'P 1'
#
loop_
_entity.id
_entity.type
_entity.pdbx_description
1 polymer ?
#
loop_
_entity_poly.entity_id
_entity_poly.type
_entity_poly.pdbx_seq_one_letter_code
_entity_poly.pdbx_strand_id
1 'polypeptide(L)'
;MKIDKKHKRKINMTGLVLMVCSFVCGCTSSRPARTPNTEEGERISLVAIITKPEAYDGVRATVRGILRAEEEGIALYVFEEDAEYESHISALWLGKYEEINTFTKEQLQAMNGKYVGVTGSIAATKYGPTGDYNCEMTNIENIEEVEAVNPLPSESPGE
;
A
#
# COMPACT_ATOMS: atom_id res chain seq x y z
N MET A 1 -66.87 2.27 -11.05
CA MET A 1 -67.00 2.47 -12.51
C MET A 1 -65.66 2.07 -13.09
N LYS A 2 -65.58 0.81 -13.47
CA LYS A 2 -65.46 0.27 -14.84
C LYS A 2 -64.21 0.85 -15.55
N ILE A 3 -63.24 0.06 -15.79
CA ILE A 3 -63.00 -0.94 -16.86
C ILE A 3 -61.76 -0.48 -17.64
N ASP A 4 -60.79 -1.28 -17.80
CA ASP A 4 -60.32 -2.25 -18.79
C ASP A 4 -59.15 -1.65 -19.58
N LYS A 5 -58.16 -2.29 -20.03
CA LYS A 5 -57.88 -3.52 -20.73
C LYS A 5 -56.38 -3.71 -20.95
N LYS A 6 -55.94 -4.85 -20.56
CA LYS A 6 -54.92 -5.71 -21.17
C LYS A 6 -54.58 -5.43 -22.62
N HIS A 7 -53.29 -5.18 -22.91
CA HIS A 7 -52.73 -5.41 -24.25
C HIS A 7 -51.44 -6.24 -24.16
N LYS A 8 -51.62 -7.52 -24.37
CA LYS A 8 -50.52 -8.45 -24.69
C LYS A 8 -50.11 -8.19 -26.13
N ARG A 9 -48.88 -7.81 -26.38
CA ARG A 9 -48.24 -7.94 -27.69
C ARG A 9 -47.29 -9.11 -27.69
N LYS A 10 -47.70 -10.14 -28.42
CA LYS A 10 -46.83 -11.23 -28.89
C LYS A 10 -45.88 -10.63 -29.95
N ILE A 11 -44.58 -10.82 -29.77
CA ILE A 11 -43.62 -10.60 -30.83
C ILE A 11 -43.14 -11.97 -31.28
N ASN A 12 -43.38 -12.22 -32.51
CA ASN A 12 -43.02 -13.45 -33.24
C ASN A 12 -41.50 -13.52 -33.42
N MET A 13 -41.04 -14.72 -33.20
CA MET A 13 -39.76 -15.23 -33.53
C MET A 13 -39.76 -15.60 -35.01
N THR A 14 -38.89 -15.00 -35.80
CA THR A 14 -38.32 -15.69 -37.00
C THR A 14 -37.30 -14.72 -37.65
N GLY A 15 -36.10 -15.18 -37.82
CA GLY A 15 -35.27 -14.77 -38.95
C GLY A 15 -33.97 -14.05 -38.60
N LEU A 16 -33.02 -14.74 -38.70
CA LEU A 16 -31.87 -14.74 -39.59
C LEU A 16 -30.52 -14.49 -38.93
N VAL A 17 -29.82 -15.59 -38.88
CA VAL A 17 -28.38 -15.73 -38.67
C VAL A 17 -27.63 -14.90 -39.72
N LEU A 18 -26.74 -14.03 -39.28
CA LEU A 18 -25.58 -13.62 -40.07
C LEU A 18 -24.36 -13.52 -39.15
N MET A 19 -23.57 -14.55 -39.33
CA MET A 19 -22.26 -14.82 -38.77
C MET A 19 -21.28 -13.79 -39.34
N VAL A 20 -20.74 -12.93 -38.52
CA VAL A 20 -19.52 -12.19 -38.84
C VAL A 20 -18.49 -12.49 -37.76
N CYS A 21 -17.64 -13.46 -38.08
CA CYS A 21 -16.38 -13.70 -37.38
C CYS A 21 -15.43 -12.55 -37.66
N SER A 22 -15.31 -11.64 -36.71
CA SER A 22 -14.17 -10.72 -36.66
C SER A 22 -13.15 -11.29 -35.70
N PHE A 23 -12.14 -11.92 -36.21
CA PHE A 23 -10.91 -12.29 -35.53
C PHE A 23 -10.22 -11.00 -35.08
N VAL A 24 -10.43 -10.60 -33.86
CA VAL A 24 -9.53 -9.65 -33.18
C VAL A 24 -8.51 -10.49 -32.44
N CYS A 25 -7.35 -10.66 -33.08
CA CYS A 25 -6.17 -11.21 -32.45
C CYS A 25 -5.63 -10.18 -31.45
N GLY A 26 -6.21 -10.13 -30.24
CA GLY A 26 -5.73 -9.38 -29.12
C GLY A 26 -4.63 -10.18 -28.43
N CYS A 27 -3.37 -9.82 -28.66
CA CYS A 27 -2.27 -10.27 -27.83
C CYS A 27 -2.46 -9.69 -26.41
N THR A 28 -3.24 -10.37 -25.59
CA THR A 28 -3.22 -10.15 -24.16
C THR A 28 -1.94 -10.77 -23.61
N SER A 29 -0.93 -9.92 -23.42
CA SER A 29 0.22 -10.27 -22.60
C SER A 29 -0.28 -10.44 -21.18
N SER A 30 -0.76 -11.63 -20.86
CA SER A 30 -1.11 -12.02 -19.51
C SER A 30 0.19 -12.13 -18.70
N ARG A 31 0.54 -11.07 -18.00
CA ARG A 31 1.47 -11.16 -16.88
C ARG A 31 0.93 -12.24 -15.95
N PRO A 32 1.72 -13.27 -15.58
CA PRO A 32 1.25 -14.26 -14.64
C PRO A 32 0.84 -13.52 -13.37
N ALA A 33 -0.42 -13.67 -12.98
CA ALA A 33 -0.91 -13.20 -11.70
C ALA A 33 -0.07 -13.88 -10.63
N ARG A 34 0.76 -13.10 -9.94
CA ARG A 34 1.48 -13.55 -8.75
C ARG A 34 0.38 -13.87 -7.74
N THR A 35 0.19 -15.14 -7.42
CA THR A 35 -0.66 -15.54 -6.30
C THR A 35 -0.11 -14.86 -5.05
N PRO A 36 -0.87 -13.99 -4.37
CA PRO A 36 -0.41 -13.43 -3.11
C PRO A 36 -0.22 -14.60 -2.14
N ASN A 37 0.98 -14.74 -1.60
CA ASN A 37 1.19 -15.55 -0.41
C ASN A 37 0.31 -14.93 0.68
N THR A 38 -0.60 -15.71 1.23
CA THR A 38 -1.65 -15.25 2.15
C THR A 38 -1.08 -14.70 3.48
N GLU A 39 0.21 -14.87 3.74
CA GLU A 39 0.88 -14.41 4.95
C GLU A 39 1.68 -13.10 4.76
N GLU A 40 2.09 -12.77 3.55
CA GLU A 40 2.79 -11.53 3.23
C GLU A 40 1.79 -10.52 2.65
N GLY A 41 1.63 -9.34 3.26
CA GLY A 41 0.83 -8.25 2.72
C GLY A 41 1.25 -7.91 1.28
N GLU A 42 0.36 -7.36 0.48
CA GLU A 42 0.71 -6.88 -0.86
C GLU A 42 1.86 -5.86 -0.75
N ARG A 43 2.93 -6.05 -1.51
CA ARG A 43 4.07 -5.11 -1.51
C ARG A 43 3.70 -3.87 -2.30
N ILE A 44 3.54 -2.75 -1.61
CA ILE A 44 3.19 -1.46 -2.18
C ILE A 44 4.32 -0.45 -1.93
N SER A 45 4.61 0.37 -2.94
CA SER A 45 5.59 1.45 -2.81
C SER A 45 5.10 2.52 -1.83
N LEU A 46 5.96 2.93 -0.88
CA LEU A 46 5.68 4.04 0.03
C LEU A 46 5.32 5.32 -0.74
N VAL A 47 6.04 5.63 -1.83
CA VAL A 47 5.75 6.78 -2.69
C VAL A 47 4.34 6.71 -3.29
N ALA A 48 3.89 5.52 -3.71
CA ALA A 48 2.55 5.36 -4.27
C ALA A 48 1.47 5.65 -3.21
N ILE A 49 1.69 5.18 -1.97
CA ILE A 49 0.76 5.38 -0.85
C ILE A 49 0.68 6.87 -0.47
N ILE A 50 1.81 7.53 -0.22
CA ILE A 50 1.81 8.94 0.21
C ILE A 50 1.30 9.90 -0.88
N THR A 51 1.46 9.53 -2.16
CA THR A 51 0.98 10.36 -3.28
C THR A 51 -0.52 10.23 -3.50
N LYS A 52 -1.10 9.06 -3.22
CA LYS A 52 -2.51 8.77 -3.44
C LYS A 52 -3.07 7.83 -2.38
N PRO A 53 -3.11 8.26 -1.10
CA PRO A 53 -3.46 7.41 0.02
C PRO A 53 -4.87 6.81 -0.09
N GLU A 54 -5.82 7.54 -0.64
CA GLU A 54 -7.21 7.11 -0.80
C GLU A 54 -7.37 5.86 -1.69
N ALA A 55 -6.41 5.59 -2.58
CA ALA A 55 -6.41 4.38 -3.40
C ALA A 55 -6.05 3.11 -2.60
N TYR A 56 -5.50 3.28 -1.42
CA TYR A 56 -5.00 2.19 -0.57
C TYR A 56 -5.72 2.13 0.79
N ASP A 57 -6.76 2.92 0.99
CA ASP A 57 -7.47 2.95 2.27
C ASP A 57 -8.00 1.57 2.66
N GLY A 58 -7.70 1.13 3.87
CA GLY A 58 -8.04 -0.18 4.39
C GLY A 58 -7.23 -1.35 3.81
N VAL A 59 -6.32 -1.11 2.86
CA VAL A 59 -5.50 -2.17 2.24
C VAL A 59 -4.45 -2.64 3.24
N ARG A 60 -4.34 -3.96 3.41
CA ARG A 60 -3.23 -4.61 4.13
C ARG A 60 -2.02 -4.67 3.21
N ALA A 61 -0.96 -3.97 3.56
CA ALA A 61 0.23 -3.83 2.72
C ALA A 61 1.53 -4.07 3.49
N THR A 62 2.56 -4.51 2.78
CA THR A 62 3.95 -4.44 3.22
C THR A 62 4.63 -3.29 2.50
N VAL A 63 5.09 -2.31 3.26
CA VAL A 63 5.67 -1.06 2.77
C VAL A 63 7.11 -0.96 3.24
N ARG A 64 8.02 -0.49 2.39
CA ARG A 64 9.43 -0.37 2.72
C ARG A 64 9.86 1.09 2.78
N GLY A 65 10.75 1.41 3.73
CA GLY A 65 11.32 2.74 3.91
C GLY A 65 12.32 2.80 5.05
N ILE A 66 12.79 4.01 5.37
CA ILE A 66 13.69 4.29 6.49
C ILE A 66 12.85 4.48 7.75
N LEU A 67 13.06 3.68 8.78
CA LEU A 67 12.38 3.80 10.06
C LEU A 67 12.99 4.93 10.89
N ARG A 68 12.14 5.81 11.40
CA ARG A 68 12.50 6.76 12.48
C ARG A 68 11.65 6.45 13.70
N ALA A 69 12.31 6.14 14.79
CA ALA A 69 11.71 5.77 16.06
C ALA A 69 12.17 6.76 17.13
N GLU A 70 11.40 7.84 17.30
CA GLU A 70 11.70 8.96 18.19
C GLU A 70 10.76 9.00 19.39
N GLU A 71 10.99 9.88 20.35
CA GLU A 71 10.14 9.95 21.55
C GLU A 71 8.68 10.28 21.25
N GLU A 72 8.46 11.10 20.21
CA GLU A 72 7.12 11.56 19.81
C GLU A 72 6.34 10.52 19.02
N GLY A 73 7.05 9.53 18.41
CA GLY A 73 6.45 8.45 17.67
C GLY A 73 7.33 7.83 16.60
N ILE A 74 6.72 7.04 15.77
CA ILE A 74 7.39 6.20 14.79
C ILE A 74 6.83 6.50 13.42
N ALA A 75 7.72 6.73 12.45
CA ALA A 75 7.36 6.99 11.06
C ALA A 75 8.29 6.25 10.10
N LEU A 76 7.80 6.02 8.88
CA LEU A 76 8.52 5.40 7.79
C LEU A 76 8.73 6.42 6.67
N TYR A 77 9.97 6.75 6.36
CA TYR A 77 10.34 7.76 5.39
C TYR A 77 10.77 7.14 4.05
N VAL A 78 10.56 7.90 2.97
CA VAL A 78 10.98 7.49 1.61
C VAL A 78 12.50 7.59 1.47
N PHE A 79 13.10 8.69 1.94
CA PHE A 79 14.50 9.00 1.82
C PHE A 79 15.14 9.29 3.18
N GLU A 80 16.45 9.05 3.30
CA GLU A 80 17.19 9.30 4.53
C GLU A 80 17.25 10.79 4.85
N GLU A 81 17.40 11.64 3.85
CA GLU A 81 17.39 13.09 3.99
C GLU A 81 16.05 13.60 4.54
N ASP A 82 14.93 13.06 4.06
CA ASP A 82 13.62 13.44 4.58
C ASP A 82 13.44 13.02 6.04
N ALA A 83 14.04 11.90 6.42
CA ALA A 83 14.04 11.44 7.80
C ALA A 83 14.94 12.30 8.70
N GLU A 84 16.08 12.82 8.19
CA GLU A 84 16.97 13.71 8.92
C GLU A 84 16.33 15.08 9.18
N TYR A 85 15.59 15.61 8.20
CA TYR A 85 14.95 16.91 8.28
C TYR A 85 13.48 16.85 8.71
N GLU A 86 13.00 15.69 9.17
CA GLU A 86 11.61 15.48 9.62
C GLU A 86 10.54 15.94 8.59
N SER A 87 10.80 15.63 7.31
CA SER A 87 9.89 15.99 6.22
C SER A 87 8.67 15.05 6.20
N HIS A 88 7.70 15.31 7.05
CA HIS A 88 6.52 14.43 7.28
C HIS A 88 5.67 14.21 6.03
N ILE A 89 5.73 15.12 5.04
CA ILE A 89 5.02 14.98 3.78
C ILE A 89 5.51 13.78 2.94
N SER A 90 6.75 13.32 3.15
CA SER A 90 7.33 12.15 2.51
C SER A 90 7.36 10.92 3.42
N ALA A 91 6.53 10.93 4.46
CA ALA A 91 6.49 9.89 5.47
C ALA A 91 5.11 9.28 5.66
N LEU A 92 5.10 8.06 6.17
CA LEU A 92 3.94 7.32 6.63
C LEU A 92 4.03 7.19 8.16
N TRP A 93 3.04 7.71 8.87
CA TRP A 93 2.96 7.59 10.31
C TRP A 93 2.61 6.15 10.71
N LEU A 94 3.31 5.58 11.69
CA LEU A 94 3.09 4.23 12.19
C LEU A 94 2.45 4.19 13.58
N GLY A 95 2.51 5.28 14.33
CA GLY A 95 1.95 5.37 15.66
C GLY A 95 2.97 5.73 16.73
N LYS A 96 2.51 5.75 17.99
CA LYS A 96 3.38 5.86 19.17
C LYS A 96 3.84 4.48 19.62
N TYR A 97 4.87 4.42 20.45
CA TYR A 97 5.38 3.15 20.99
C TYR A 97 4.29 2.29 21.65
N GLU A 98 3.36 2.93 22.36
CA GLU A 98 2.27 2.26 23.08
C GLU A 98 1.20 1.70 22.14
N GLU A 99 1.15 2.18 20.90
CA GLU A 99 0.18 1.75 19.88
C GLU A 99 0.68 0.54 19.07
N ILE A 100 2.02 0.35 19.05
CA ILE A 100 2.66 -0.78 18.34
C ILE A 100 2.92 -1.91 19.32
N ASN A 101 1.88 -2.66 19.66
CA ASN A 101 1.94 -3.70 20.70
C ASN A 101 2.78 -4.94 20.33
N THR A 102 3.19 -5.06 19.07
CA THR A 102 3.93 -6.22 18.55
C THR A 102 5.43 -6.15 18.87
N PHE A 103 5.95 -4.94 19.15
CA PHE A 103 7.37 -4.67 19.39
C PHE A 103 7.58 -3.90 20.67
N THR A 104 8.70 -4.14 21.36
CA THR A 104 9.11 -3.31 22.49
C THR A 104 9.76 -2.02 22.01
N LYS A 105 9.81 -1.00 22.88
CA LYS A 105 10.48 0.28 22.57
C LYS A 105 11.95 0.05 22.18
N GLU A 106 12.65 -0.82 22.88
CA GLU A 106 14.06 -1.15 22.63
C GLU A 106 14.25 -1.81 21.25
N GLN A 107 13.32 -2.69 20.83
CA GLN A 107 13.36 -3.31 19.51
C GLN A 107 13.16 -2.28 18.39
N LEU A 108 12.20 -1.37 18.56
CA LEU A 108 11.94 -0.29 17.59
C LEU A 108 13.12 0.70 17.52
N GLN A 109 13.70 1.06 18.65
CA GLN A 109 14.89 1.91 18.71
C GLN A 109 16.12 1.26 18.08
N ALA A 110 16.28 -0.06 18.20
CA ALA A 110 17.37 -0.80 17.54
C ALA A 110 17.25 -0.81 16.00
N MET A 111 16.05 -0.56 15.46
CA MET A 111 15.78 -0.42 14.03
C MET A 111 15.79 1.04 13.54
N ASN A 112 16.00 2.00 14.44
CA ASN A 112 16.04 3.44 14.07
C ASN A 112 17.13 3.72 13.03
N GLY A 113 16.79 4.44 11.96
CA GLY A 113 17.66 4.75 10.84
C GLY A 113 17.88 3.61 9.85
N LYS A 114 17.30 2.43 10.07
CA LYS A 114 17.44 1.28 9.17
C LYS A 114 16.36 1.26 8.10
N TYR A 115 16.70 0.63 6.96
CA TYR A 115 15.72 0.33 5.92
C TYR A 115 14.93 -0.92 6.30
N VAL A 116 13.64 -0.76 6.49
CA VAL A 116 12.75 -1.82 6.99
C VAL A 116 11.56 -2.06 6.08
N GLY A 117 10.95 -3.24 6.22
CA GLY A 117 9.63 -3.56 5.70
C GLY A 117 8.62 -3.57 6.84
N VAL A 118 7.53 -2.84 6.70
CA VAL A 118 6.45 -2.77 7.68
C VAL A 118 5.18 -3.32 7.07
N THR A 119 4.53 -4.24 7.77
CA THR A 119 3.25 -4.83 7.36
C THR A 119 2.14 -4.36 8.28
N GLY A 120 1.08 -3.83 7.70
CA GLY A 120 -0.08 -3.31 8.42
C GLY A 120 -1.19 -2.86 7.46
N SER A 121 -2.16 -2.12 7.96
CA SER A 121 -3.31 -1.61 7.19
C SER A 121 -3.18 -0.10 6.98
N ILE A 122 -3.32 0.37 5.74
CA ILE A 122 -3.29 1.80 5.40
C ILE A 122 -4.58 2.47 5.89
N ALA A 123 -4.43 3.64 6.53
CA ALA A 123 -5.53 4.50 6.98
C ALA A 123 -5.37 5.89 6.34
N ALA A 124 -5.99 6.07 5.18
CA ALA A 124 -5.85 7.27 4.35
C ALA A 124 -6.48 8.53 4.97
N THR A 125 -7.36 8.37 5.95
CA THR A 125 -8.08 9.48 6.59
C THR A 125 -7.44 9.93 7.90
N LYS A 126 -6.29 9.37 8.26
CA LYS A 126 -5.52 9.72 9.43
C LYS A 126 -4.19 10.35 9.03
N TYR A 127 -3.77 11.37 9.74
CA TYR A 127 -2.68 12.26 9.33
C TYR A 127 -1.61 12.44 10.41
N GLY A 128 -1.45 11.48 11.29
CA GLY A 128 -0.54 11.57 12.43
C GLY A 128 -1.01 12.54 13.52
N PRO A 129 -0.22 12.73 14.59
CA PRO A 129 -0.62 13.49 15.77
C PRO A 129 -0.77 15.01 15.51
N THR A 130 -0.01 15.56 14.56
CA THR A 130 -0.01 16.98 14.19
C THR A 130 -0.81 17.28 12.93
N GLY A 131 -1.21 16.24 12.19
CA GLY A 131 -1.91 16.39 10.92
C GLY A 131 -1.00 16.66 9.72
N ASP A 132 0.32 16.48 9.88
CA ASP A 132 1.33 16.81 8.86
C ASP A 132 1.71 15.64 7.97
N TYR A 133 1.31 14.42 8.33
CA TYR A 133 1.50 13.22 7.52
C TYR A 133 0.40 13.08 6.47
N ASN A 134 0.69 12.44 5.35
CA ASN A 134 -0.31 12.21 4.31
C ASN A 134 -1.27 11.07 4.65
N CYS A 135 -0.85 10.10 5.44
CA CYS A 135 -1.65 8.97 5.93
C CYS A 135 -0.94 8.24 7.08
N GLU A 136 -1.65 7.28 7.67
CA GLU A 136 -1.10 6.37 8.68
C GLU A 136 -1.12 4.92 8.20
N MET A 137 -0.28 4.08 8.84
CA MET A 137 -0.44 2.65 8.85
C MET A 137 -0.86 2.21 10.26
N THR A 138 -1.93 1.46 10.33
CA THR A 138 -2.50 0.93 11.58
C THR A 138 -2.39 -0.58 11.61
N ASN A 139 -2.69 -1.21 12.76
CA ASN A 139 -2.63 -2.66 12.91
C ASN A 139 -1.28 -3.21 12.44
N ILE A 140 -0.18 -2.65 12.96
CA ILE A 140 1.17 -3.10 12.62
C ILE A 140 1.35 -4.55 13.07
N GLU A 141 1.59 -5.42 12.11
CA GLU A 141 1.72 -6.86 12.32
C GLU A 141 3.20 -7.28 12.39
N ASN A 142 4.03 -6.69 11.52
CA ASN A 142 5.44 -7.00 11.42
C ASN A 142 6.27 -5.77 11.03
N ILE A 143 7.48 -5.71 11.56
CA ILE A 143 8.55 -4.80 11.13
C ILE A 143 9.81 -5.63 11.03
N GLU A 144 10.43 -5.65 9.87
CA GLU A 144 11.65 -6.43 9.61
C GLU A 144 12.71 -5.59 8.89
N GLU A 145 13.97 -5.75 9.28
CA GLU A 145 15.09 -5.14 8.56
C GLU A 145 15.24 -5.76 7.18
N VAL A 146 15.42 -4.93 6.16
CA VAL A 146 15.61 -5.37 4.78
C VAL A 146 17.07 -5.18 4.41
N GLU A 147 17.79 -6.28 4.24
CA GLU A 147 19.18 -6.25 3.81
C GLU A 147 19.31 -5.87 2.33
N ALA A 148 20.36 -5.10 2.01
CA ALA A 148 20.70 -4.79 0.63
C ALA A 148 21.16 -6.06 -0.10
N VAL A 149 20.55 -6.34 -1.25
CA VAL A 149 20.94 -7.50 -2.09
C VAL A 149 22.36 -7.33 -2.64
N ASN A 150 22.75 -6.08 -2.95
CA ASN A 150 24.09 -5.73 -3.42
C ASN A 150 24.52 -4.46 -2.63
N PRO A 151 25.14 -4.63 -1.46
CA PRO A 151 25.64 -3.47 -0.72
C PRO A 151 26.68 -2.76 -1.57
N LEU A 152 26.57 -1.41 -1.62
CA LEU A 152 27.62 -0.61 -2.25
C LEU A 152 28.96 -0.91 -1.57
N PRO A 153 30.07 -0.97 -2.32
CA PRO A 153 31.38 -1.11 -1.71
C PRO A 153 31.54 -0.01 -0.65
N SER A 154 31.85 -0.42 0.58
CA SER A 154 32.17 0.55 1.62
C SER A 154 33.33 1.41 1.12
N GLU A 155 33.13 2.73 0.98
CA GLU A 155 34.24 3.63 0.73
C GLU A 155 35.20 3.46 1.91
N SER A 156 36.38 2.89 1.61
CA SER A 156 37.47 2.87 2.58
C SER A 156 37.85 4.33 2.84
N PRO A 157 37.88 4.77 4.10
CA PRO A 157 38.42 6.10 4.38
C PRO A 157 39.82 6.17 3.79
N GLY A 158 39.99 7.03 2.77
CA GLY A 158 41.28 7.24 2.12
C GLY A 158 42.33 7.61 3.16
N GLU A 159 43.42 6.87 3.13
CA GLU A 159 44.67 7.21 3.85
C GLU A 159 45.18 8.57 3.41
#